data_2e64c9e3d0f496d97de47c7cde50011e
#
_entry.id   2e64c9e3d0f496d97de47c7cde50011e
#
_cell.length_a   1.000
_cell.length_b   1.000
_cell.length_c   1.000
_cell.angle_alpha   90.00
_cell.angle_beta   90.00
_cell.angle_gamma   90.00
#
_symmetry.space_group_name_H-M   'P 1'
#
loop_
_entity.id
_entity.type
_entity.pdbx_description
1 polymer ?
#
loop_
_entity_poly.entity_id
_entity_poly.type
_entity_poly.pdbx_seq_one_letter_code
_entity_poly.pdbx_strand_id
1 'polypeptide(L)'
;MGATTQLIHSIPVDPLTGAISVPIYQTSTFVQEEPGVNKGYDYARTGNPTRTVLENLIAQLEGGHTGVAFGSGLAAIDAVLKLLQSGDEIIAVDDIYGGAFRLFEQVYRKFGINVTYVDTTNAERVFNAITPKTKLIWIETPTNPTLKITDIEAIAKIARAHRCLLAVDNTFASPALQKPISLGADLVIHSGTKYLGGHSDLIAGLVVTKDKELGEKIKFLQNASGAILSPFDSWLLIRGIETLHLRIRQHGASARAIAAFLEQHPAVNKVFYPGLPTHPGHDIAARQSKGFGGIVSFTLKDDTQAAAKDFVTSTELFKLAESLGGIKSLVSHPATMTHKTIPSEKRKAAGVADSLIRLSTGLEDTEDLLEDLRQALDKLLDKQNTGTPEGRAVQPEGRAKQPVVKAAVSA
;
A
#
# COMPACT_ATOMS: atom_id res chain seq x y z
N MET A 1 0.81 -25.80 -12.11
CA MET A 1 1.61 -25.56 -10.88
C MET A 1 0.76 -24.81 -9.87
N GLY A 2 0.91 -25.10 -8.58
CA GLY A 2 0.31 -24.30 -7.52
C GLY A 2 0.93 -22.91 -7.43
N ALA A 3 0.18 -21.92 -6.91
CA ALA A 3 0.60 -20.51 -6.87
C ALA A 3 1.96 -20.30 -6.17
N THR A 4 2.23 -20.99 -5.07
CA THR A 4 3.52 -20.93 -4.35
C THR A 4 4.68 -21.43 -5.19
N THR A 5 4.51 -22.58 -5.89
CA THR A 5 5.54 -23.11 -6.79
C THR A 5 5.79 -22.16 -7.96
N GLN A 6 4.72 -21.61 -8.52
CA GLN A 6 4.81 -20.62 -9.59
C GLN A 6 5.60 -19.38 -9.16
N LEU A 7 5.38 -18.87 -7.95
CA LEU A 7 6.08 -17.72 -7.40
C LEU A 7 7.60 -17.94 -7.35
N ILE A 8 8.05 -19.11 -6.94
CA ILE A 8 9.47 -19.45 -6.82
C ILE A 8 10.09 -19.75 -8.18
N HIS A 9 9.38 -20.50 -9.04
CA HIS A 9 9.90 -20.97 -10.34
C HIS A 9 9.63 -20.02 -11.52
N SER A 10 9.02 -18.86 -11.29
CA SER A 10 8.92 -17.82 -12.31
C SER A 10 10.18 -16.97 -12.45
N ILE A 11 11.14 -17.17 -11.55
CA ILE A 11 12.46 -16.53 -11.61
C ILE A 11 13.35 -17.43 -12.46
N PRO A 12 13.86 -16.94 -13.61
CA PRO A 12 14.68 -17.76 -14.49
C PRO A 12 16.07 -18.00 -13.89
N VAL A 13 16.64 -19.18 -14.17
CA VAL A 13 18.07 -19.44 -13.99
C VAL A 13 18.84 -18.57 -15.00
N ASP A 14 19.95 -17.98 -14.58
CA ASP A 14 20.78 -17.16 -15.48
C ASP A 14 21.34 -18.03 -16.64
N PRO A 15 21.01 -17.70 -17.89
CA PRO A 15 21.42 -18.55 -19.02
C PRO A 15 22.92 -18.47 -19.31
N LEU A 16 23.62 -17.44 -18.82
CA LEU A 16 25.04 -17.26 -19.08
C LEU A 16 25.90 -18.08 -18.11
N THR A 17 25.55 -18.12 -16.83
CA THR A 17 26.37 -18.73 -15.79
C THR A 17 25.73 -19.92 -15.10
N GLY A 18 24.43 -20.13 -15.28
CA GLY A 18 23.66 -21.13 -14.53
C GLY A 18 23.35 -20.72 -13.09
N ALA A 19 23.54 -19.46 -12.72
CA ALA A 19 23.23 -18.96 -11.39
C ALA A 19 21.72 -19.10 -11.11
N ILE A 20 21.38 -19.68 -9.93
CA ILE A 20 19.99 -19.83 -9.49
C ILE A 20 19.38 -18.48 -9.11
N SER A 21 20.16 -17.61 -8.47
CA SER A 21 19.72 -16.25 -8.15
C SER A 21 19.98 -15.32 -9.33
N VAL A 22 19.08 -14.36 -9.54
CA VAL A 22 19.19 -13.36 -10.61
C VAL A 22 20.47 -12.52 -10.41
N PRO A 23 21.35 -12.40 -11.42
CA PRO A 23 22.49 -11.47 -11.35
C PRO A 23 22.05 -10.00 -11.28
N ILE A 24 22.85 -9.17 -10.60
CA ILE A 24 22.62 -7.73 -10.53
C ILE A 24 23.44 -7.06 -11.65
N TYR A 25 22.75 -6.58 -12.68
CA TYR A 25 23.38 -5.83 -13.78
C TYR A 25 23.44 -4.34 -13.42
N GLN A 26 24.39 -3.95 -12.58
CA GLN A 26 24.58 -2.58 -12.13
C GLN A 26 25.38 -1.79 -13.18
N THR A 27 24.69 -1.41 -14.26
CA THR A 27 25.28 -0.65 -15.37
C THR A 27 24.26 0.36 -15.91
N SER A 28 24.74 1.45 -16.51
CA SER A 28 23.89 2.45 -17.18
C SER A 28 23.75 2.20 -18.68
N THR A 29 24.73 1.55 -19.32
CA THR A 29 24.79 1.41 -20.79
C THR A 29 25.31 0.05 -21.21
N PHE A 30 24.96 -0.35 -22.42
CA PHE A 30 25.35 -1.63 -23.03
C PHE A 30 25.98 -1.38 -24.38
N VAL A 31 27.01 -2.15 -24.75
CA VAL A 31 27.67 -2.05 -26.03
C VAL A 31 26.76 -2.57 -27.14
N GLN A 32 26.70 -1.84 -28.22
CA GLN A 32 26.04 -2.24 -29.47
C GLN A 32 27.06 -2.80 -30.48
N GLU A 33 26.64 -3.76 -31.28
CA GLU A 33 27.48 -4.32 -32.36
C GLU A 33 27.57 -3.35 -33.52
N GLU A 34 26.45 -2.68 -33.87
CA GLU A 34 26.33 -1.59 -34.83
C GLU A 34 25.26 -0.60 -34.30
N PRO A 35 25.16 0.63 -34.82
CA PRO A 35 24.12 1.56 -34.42
C PRO A 35 22.72 0.95 -34.52
N GLY A 36 22.04 0.78 -33.39
CA GLY A 36 20.71 0.16 -33.27
C GLY A 36 20.71 -1.38 -33.18
N VAL A 37 21.86 -2.05 -33.28
CA VAL A 37 22.00 -3.50 -33.15
C VAL A 37 22.60 -3.85 -31.79
N ASN A 38 21.79 -4.35 -30.87
CA ASN A 38 22.19 -4.69 -29.52
C ASN A 38 21.67 -6.08 -29.09
N LYS A 39 22.10 -6.57 -27.94
CA LYS A 39 21.72 -7.87 -27.37
C LYS A 39 20.40 -7.81 -26.55
N GLY A 40 19.49 -6.90 -26.88
CA GLY A 40 18.21 -6.70 -26.20
C GLY A 40 18.19 -5.54 -25.20
N TYR A 41 19.37 -4.93 -24.94
CA TYR A 41 19.53 -3.78 -24.06
C TYR A 41 20.50 -2.77 -24.67
N ASP A 42 20.21 -1.48 -24.51
CA ASP A 42 21.02 -0.36 -24.96
C ASP A 42 21.35 0.58 -23.80
N TYR A 43 20.36 0.94 -23.00
CA TYR A 43 20.48 1.88 -21.90
C TYR A 43 19.57 1.49 -20.74
N ALA A 44 20.09 1.51 -19.50
CA ALA A 44 19.41 0.94 -18.32
C ALA A 44 18.10 1.65 -17.96
N ARG A 45 17.89 2.92 -18.35
CA ARG A 45 16.59 3.59 -18.18
C ARG A 45 15.53 2.92 -19.04
N THR A 46 15.84 2.58 -20.28
CA THR A 46 14.95 1.90 -21.22
C THR A 46 14.72 0.45 -20.81
N GLY A 47 15.79 -0.29 -20.51
CA GLY A 47 15.74 -1.70 -20.11
C GLY A 47 16.96 -2.11 -19.30
N ASN A 48 16.77 -3.01 -18.31
CA ASN A 48 17.86 -3.58 -17.54
C ASN A 48 17.55 -5.06 -17.24
N PRO A 49 18.48 -6.01 -17.42
CA PRO A 49 18.19 -7.45 -17.26
C PRO A 49 17.60 -7.80 -15.91
N THR A 50 18.13 -7.25 -14.80
CA THR A 50 17.62 -7.52 -13.44
C THR A 50 16.20 -6.97 -13.26
N ARG A 51 15.94 -5.72 -13.71
CA ARG A 51 14.60 -5.12 -13.65
C ARG A 51 13.60 -5.86 -14.53
N THR A 52 14.02 -6.34 -15.70
CA THR A 52 13.16 -7.12 -16.61
C THR A 52 12.65 -8.40 -15.94
N VAL A 53 13.50 -9.10 -15.16
CA VAL A 53 13.06 -10.29 -14.41
C VAL A 53 11.95 -9.91 -13.41
N LEU A 54 12.12 -8.82 -12.66
CA LEU A 54 11.08 -8.33 -11.74
C LEU A 54 9.79 -7.97 -12.45
N GLU A 55 9.89 -7.25 -13.58
CA GLU A 55 8.73 -6.81 -14.37
C GLU A 55 7.94 -8.02 -14.91
N ASN A 56 8.62 -9.03 -15.41
CA ASN A 56 8.00 -10.28 -15.85
C ASN A 56 7.39 -11.08 -14.68
N LEU A 57 8.11 -11.16 -13.56
CA LEU A 57 7.64 -11.86 -12.36
C LEU A 57 6.32 -11.28 -11.85
N ILE A 58 6.23 -9.96 -11.69
CA ILE A 58 5.01 -9.35 -11.16
C ILE A 58 3.84 -9.44 -12.15
N ALA A 59 4.08 -9.33 -13.46
CA ALA A 59 3.07 -9.56 -14.48
C ALA A 59 2.47 -10.97 -14.36
N GLN A 60 3.32 -11.98 -14.24
CA GLN A 60 2.89 -13.36 -14.10
C GLN A 60 2.14 -13.61 -12.78
N LEU A 61 2.59 -13.03 -11.67
CA LEU A 61 1.93 -13.21 -10.37
C LEU A 61 0.53 -12.63 -10.35
N GLU A 62 0.32 -11.45 -10.94
CA GLU A 62 -0.99 -10.81 -11.07
C GLU A 62 -1.86 -11.42 -12.19
N GLY A 63 -1.27 -12.21 -13.08
CA GLY A 63 -1.95 -12.75 -14.27
C GLY A 63 -2.19 -11.69 -15.35
N GLY A 64 -1.34 -10.65 -15.38
CA GLY A 64 -1.35 -9.61 -16.40
C GLY A 64 -0.41 -9.90 -17.56
N HIS A 65 -0.41 -9.01 -18.56
CA HIS A 65 0.46 -9.11 -19.73
C HIS A 65 1.82 -8.43 -19.51
N THR A 66 1.82 -7.22 -18.94
CA THR A 66 3.04 -6.41 -18.79
C THR A 66 3.16 -5.90 -17.35
N GLY A 67 4.30 -6.10 -16.73
CA GLY A 67 4.71 -5.47 -15.49
C GLY A 67 5.72 -4.35 -15.76
N VAL A 68 5.65 -3.27 -15.00
CA VAL A 68 6.55 -2.12 -15.10
C VAL A 68 6.95 -1.66 -13.70
N ALA A 69 8.27 -1.52 -13.44
CA ALA A 69 8.81 -1.23 -12.12
C ALA A 69 9.31 0.22 -12.00
N PHE A 70 8.89 0.90 -10.93
CA PHE A 70 9.10 2.32 -10.64
C PHE A 70 9.86 2.54 -9.33
N GLY A 71 10.54 3.67 -9.19
CA GLY A 71 11.27 4.04 -7.99
C GLY A 71 10.42 4.29 -6.74
N SER A 72 9.09 4.29 -6.84
CA SER A 72 8.16 4.35 -5.69
C SER A 72 6.72 4.00 -6.11
N GLY A 73 5.86 3.66 -5.14
CA GLY A 73 4.42 3.49 -5.38
C GLY A 73 3.79 4.75 -5.96
N LEU A 74 4.18 5.94 -5.49
CA LEU A 74 3.67 7.21 -6.06
C LEU A 74 4.13 7.43 -7.50
N ALA A 75 5.33 7.02 -7.87
CA ALA A 75 5.78 7.07 -9.27
C ALA A 75 4.98 6.10 -10.17
N ALA A 76 4.57 4.97 -9.63
CA ALA A 76 3.67 4.04 -10.32
C ALA A 76 2.27 4.66 -10.53
N ILE A 77 1.70 5.28 -9.49
CA ILE A 77 0.43 6.01 -9.56
C ILE A 77 0.52 7.15 -10.59
N ASP A 78 1.57 7.96 -10.53
CA ASP A 78 1.83 9.06 -11.45
C ASP A 78 1.87 8.61 -12.92
N ALA A 79 2.49 7.47 -13.20
CA ALA A 79 2.50 6.89 -14.55
C ALA A 79 1.10 6.50 -15.05
N VAL A 80 0.24 5.98 -14.17
CA VAL A 80 -1.16 5.67 -14.52
C VAL A 80 -1.95 6.96 -14.81
N LEU A 81 -1.77 8.00 -13.99
CA LEU A 81 -2.46 9.29 -14.18
C LEU A 81 -2.04 9.99 -15.48
N LYS A 82 -0.81 9.79 -15.94
CA LYS A 82 -0.32 10.32 -17.23
C LYS A 82 -0.99 9.69 -18.47
N LEU A 83 -1.80 8.67 -18.31
CA LEU A 83 -2.69 8.17 -19.37
C LEU A 83 -3.85 9.13 -19.67
N LEU A 84 -4.16 10.04 -18.74
CA LEU A 84 -5.27 10.98 -18.83
C LEU A 84 -4.85 12.28 -19.50
N GLN A 85 -5.84 12.99 -20.04
CA GLN A 85 -5.69 14.28 -20.68
C GLN A 85 -6.43 15.36 -19.88
N SER A 86 -6.06 16.62 -20.11
CA SER A 86 -6.77 17.76 -19.51
C SER A 86 -8.26 17.70 -19.85
N GLY A 87 -9.11 17.83 -18.86
CA GLY A 87 -10.57 17.72 -18.96
C GLY A 87 -11.11 16.32 -18.63
N ASP A 88 -10.26 15.30 -18.52
CA ASP A 88 -10.68 13.98 -18.06
C ASP A 88 -11.03 13.97 -16.56
N GLU A 89 -11.84 13.00 -16.16
CA GLU A 89 -12.31 12.85 -14.79
C GLU A 89 -11.97 11.46 -14.25
N ILE A 90 -11.64 11.43 -12.95
CA ILE A 90 -11.38 10.22 -12.17
C ILE A 90 -12.50 10.04 -11.16
N ILE A 91 -13.05 8.83 -11.03
CA ILE A 91 -13.80 8.41 -9.86
C ILE A 91 -12.83 7.64 -8.96
N ALA A 92 -12.66 8.09 -7.72
CA ALA A 92 -11.76 7.45 -6.76
C ALA A 92 -12.49 7.03 -5.49
N VAL A 93 -12.00 5.98 -4.84
CA VAL A 93 -12.48 5.58 -3.52
C VAL A 93 -12.28 6.72 -2.52
N ASP A 94 -13.25 6.92 -1.62
CA ASP A 94 -13.24 8.00 -0.62
C ASP A 94 -12.18 7.82 0.48
N ASP A 95 -11.90 6.57 0.85
CA ASP A 95 -10.85 6.18 1.81
C ASP A 95 -9.56 5.83 1.05
N ILE A 96 -9.03 6.83 0.33
CA ILE A 96 -7.85 6.68 -0.52
C ILE A 96 -6.55 6.94 0.26
N TYR A 97 -5.47 6.24 -0.10
CA TYR A 97 -4.13 6.53 0.43
C TYR A 97 -3.78 8.03 0.38
N GLY A 98 -3.36 8.61 1.51
CA GLY A 98 -3.12 10.05 1.62
C GLY A 98 -2.07 10.59 0.64
N GLY A 99 -1.12 9.77 0.19
CA GLY A 99 -0.17 10.12 -0.88
C GLY A 99 -0.84 10.23 -2.24
N ALA A 100 -1.74 9.31 -2.58
CA ALA A 100 -2.54 9.35 -3.80
C ALA A 100 -3.48 10.56 -3.79
N PHE A 101 -4.20 10.81 -2.68
CA PHE A 101 -5.02 12.01 -2.51
C PHE A 101 -4.23 13.30 -2.79
N ARG A 102 -3.03 13.43 -2.20
CA ARG A 102 -2.18 14.60 -2.41
C ARG A 102 -1.75 14.74 -3.88
N LEU A 103 -1.40 13.64 -4.54
CA LEU A 103 -1.01 13.65 -5.95
C LEU A 103 -2.19 14.08 -6.84
N PHE A 104 -3.39 13.56 -6.59
CA PHE A 104 -4.60 13.88 -7.34
C PHE A 104 -5.00 15.35 -7.16
N GLU A 105 -5.13 15.81 -5.92
CA GLU A 105 -5.64 17.14 -5.60
C GLU A 105 -4.63 18.27 -5.81
N GLN A 106 -3.35 18.05 -5.48
CA GLN A 106 -2.38 19.13 -5.47
C GLN A 106 -1.50 19.18 -6.72
N VAL A 107 -1.42 18.08 -7.48
CA VAL A 107 -0.64 18.02 -8.71
C VAL A 107 -1.55 17.94 -9.92
N TYR A 108 -2.33 16.88 -10.06
CA TYR A 108 -3.09 16.61 -11.29
C TYR A 108 -4.28 17.56 -11.51
N ARG A 109 -4.90 18.05 -10.44
CA ARG A 109 -5.93 19.08 -10.56
C ARG A 109 -5.45 20.34 -11.29
N LYS A 110 -4.16 20.70 -11.12
CA LYS A 110 -3.55 21.85 -11.83
C LYS A 110 -3.44 21.60 -13.33
N PHE A 111 -3.43 20.36 -13.77
CA PHE A 111 -3.40 19.96 -15.18
C PHE A 111 -4.80 19.69 -15.74
N GLY A 112 -5.85 20.10 -15.02
CA GLY A 112 -7.23 19.98 -15.49
C GLY A 112 -7.84 18.59 -15.33
N ILE A 113 -7.24 17.69 -14.53
CA ILE A 113 -7.83 16.40 -14.17
C ILE A 113 -8.68 16.59 -12.91
N ASN A 114 -9.98 16.27 -13.01
CA ASN A 114 -10.90 16.36 -11.88
C ASN A 114 -11.09 14.99 -11.23
N VAL A 115 -11.27 14.99 -9.90
CA VAL A 115 -11.48 13.75 -9.13
C VAL A 115 -12.76 13.84 -8.32
N THR A 116 -13.61 12.83 -8.43
CA THR A 116 -14.80 12.64 -7.60
C THR A 116 -14.56 11.44 -6.68
N TYR A 117 -14.61 11.69 -5.37
CA TYR A 117 -14.44 10.66 -4.35
C TYR A 117 -15.80 10.07 -3.99
N VAL A 118 -15.91 8.75 -4.00
CA VAL A 118 -17.14 8.02 -3.70
C VAL A 118 -16.85 6.81 -2.80
N ASP A 119 -17.83 6.42 -2.01
CA ASP A 119 -17.80 5.15 -1.31
C ASP A 119 -17.98 4.00 -2.32
N THR A 120 -16.88 3.38 -2.71
CA THR A 120 -16.86 2.32 -3.73
C THR A 120 -17.33 0.96 -3.21
N THR A 121 -17.63 0.82 -1.90
CA THR A 121 -18.30 -0.36 -1.36
C THR A 121 -19.73 -0.52 -1.92
N ASN A 122 -20.31 0.58 -2.39
CA ASN A 122 -21.59 0.61 -3.09
C ASN A 122 -21.38 0.90 -4.59
N ALA A 123 -21.54 -0.12 -5.41
CA ALA A 123 -21.37 -0.02 -6.86
C ALA A 123 -22.33 0.97 -7.54
N GLU A 124 -23.53 1.17 -6.99
CA GLU A 124 -24.50 2.14 -7.50
C GLU A 124 -24.01 3.58 -7.36
N ARG A 125 -23.30 3.90 -6.27
CA ARG A 125 -22.68 5.23 -6.11
C ARG A 125 -21.61 5.47 -7.15
N VAL A 126 -20.82 4.45 -7.50
CA VAL A 126 -19.83 4.56 -8.58
C VAL A 126 -20.52 4.79 -9.92
N PHE A 127 -21.57 4.00 -10.22
CA PHE A 127 -22.36 4.16 -11.45
C PHE A 127 -22.94 5.57 -11.59
N ASN A 128 -23.56 6.08 -10.53
CA ASN A 128 -24.21 7.41 -10.54
C ASN A 128 -23.20 8.57 -10.61
N ALA A 129 -21.93 8.36 -10.28
CA ALA A 129 -20.88 9.36 -10.37
C ALA A 129 -20.24 9.47 -11.77
N ILE A 130 -20.51 8.52 -12.68
CA ILE A 130 -19.90 8.51 -14.02
C ILE A 130 -20.46 9.63 -14.88
N THR A 131 -19.57 10.34 -15.56
CA THR A 131 -19.88 11.33 -16.58
C THR A 131 -19.26 10.94 -17.92
N PRO A 132 -19.60 11.59 -19.04
CA PRO A 132 -18.92 11.38 -20.32
C PRO A 132 -17.40 11.65 -20.31
N LYS A 133 -16.93 12.42 -19.31
CA LYS A 133 -15.51 12.76 -19.10
C LYS A 133 -14.78 11.75 -18.24
N THR A 134 -15.47 10.87 -17.54
CA THR A 134 -14.84 9.84 -16.71
C THR A 134 -14.04 8.88 -17.59
N LYS A 135 -12.73 8.75 -17.33
CA LYS A 135 -11.81 7.87 -18.05
C LYS A 135 -11.16 6.83 -17.15
N LEU A 136 -11.10 7.09 -15.85
CA LEU A 136 -10.46 6.22 -14.88
C LEU A 136 -11.36 6.05 -13.66
N ILE A 137 -11.56 4.80 -13.25
CA ILE A 137 -12.08 4.44 -11.92
C ILE A 137 -10.89 3.89 -11.13
N TRP A 138 -10.59 4.53 -10.00
CA TRP A 138 -9.51 4.17 -9.09
C TRP A 138 -10.06 3.60 -7.79
N ILE A 139 -9.74 2.36 -7.50
CA ILE A 139 -10.14 1.72 -6.25
C ILE A 139 -8.91 1.19 -5.49
N GLU A 140 -9.00 1.21 -4.17
CA GLU A 140 -8.12 0.50 -3.24
C GLU A 140 -8.98 -0.52 -2.49
N THR A 141 -8.56 -1.77 -2.45
CA THR A 141 -9.32 -2.78 -1.71
C THR A 141 -8.42 -3.94 -1.25
N PRO A 142 -8.29 -4.14 0.09
CA PRO A 142 -8.84 -3.31 1.18
C PRO A 142 -8.28 -1.88 1.20
N THR A 143 -9.08 -0.90 1.65
CA THR A 143 -8.65 0.50 1.75
C THR A 143 -7.70 0.75 2.92
N ASN A 144 -7.00 1.86 2.91
CA ASN A 144 -6.14 2.33 4.00
C ASN A 144 -6.68 3.64 4.58
N PRO A 145 -7.09 3.72 5.85
CA PRO A 145 -6.85 2.74 6.92
C PRO A 145 -8.08 1.91 7.34
N THR A 146 -9.28 2.15 6.81
CA THR A 146 -10.52 1.58 7.37
C THR A 146 -10.87 0.20 6.82
N LEU A 147 -10.04 -0.34 5.91
CA LEU A 147 -10.17 -1.68 5.34
C LEU A 147 -11.52 -1.95 4.67
N LYS A 148 -12.14 -0.92 4.08
CA LYS A 148 -13.33 -1.09 3.24
C LYS A 148 -13.04 -2.03 2.08
N ILE A 149 -14.03 -2.84 1.72
CA ILE A 149 -13.92 -3.81 0.63
C ILE A 149 -14.81 -3.39 -0.53
N THR A 150 -14.22 -3.25 -1.69
CA THR A 150 -14.91 -3.00 -2.96
C THR A 150 -15.03 -4.30 -3.74
N ASP A 151 -16.20 -4.59 -4.29
CA ASP A 151 -16.42 -5.68 -5.24
C ASP A 151 -15.79 -5.34 -6.59
N ILE A 152 -14.60 -5.88 -6.86
CA ILE A 152 -13.83 -5.59 -8.07
C ILE A 152 -14.61 -5.99 -9.33
N GLU A 153 -15.26 -7.15 -9.34
CA GLU A 153 -16.03 -7.61 -10.50
C GLU A 153 -17.22 -6.72 -10.83
N ALA A 154 -17.91 -6.24 -9.80
CA ALA A 154 -19.03 -5.31 -9.96
C ALA A 154 -18.56 -3.98 -10.57
N ILE A 155 -17.46 -3.41 -10.06
CA ILE A 155 -16.90 -2.18 -10.59
C ILE A 155 -16.33 -2.38 -12.00
N ALA A 156 -15.70 -3.52 -12.29
CA ALA A 156 -15.19 -3.84 -13.62
C ALA A 156 -16.29 -3.90 -14.69
N LYS A 157 -17.47 -4.43 -14.33
CA LYS A 157 -18.65 -4.42 -15.23
C LYS A 157 -19.10 -3.00 -15.56
N ILE A 158 -19.14 -2.12 -14.54
CA ILE A 158 -19.50 -0.71 -14.71
C ILE A 158 -18.45 0.02 -15.56
N ALA A 159 -17.16 -0.13 -15.25
CA ALA A 159 -16.07 0.49 -15.99
C ALA A 159 -16.11 0.11 -17.49
N ARG A 160 -16.29 -1.17 -17.78
CA ARG A 160 -16.38 -1.68 -19.15
C ARG A 160 -17.57 -1.11 -19.90
N ALA A 161 -18.77 -1.04 -19.29
CA ALA A 161 -19.98 -0.51 -19.88
C ALA A 161 -19.82 0.97 -20.28
N HIS A 162 -19.02 1.72 -19.53
CA HIS A 162 -18.77 3.15 -19.75
C HIS A 162 -17.43 3.46 -20.43
N ARG A 163 -16.68 2.43 -20.85
CA ARG A 163 -15.36 2.57 -21.50
C ARG A 163 -14.35 3.34 -20.64
N CYS A 164 -14.43 3.17 -19.33
CA CYS A 164 -13.46 3.67 -18.36
C CYS A 164 -12.40 2.59 -18.09
N LEU A 165 -11.17 3.00 -17.83
CA LEU A 165 -10.17 2.11 -17.27
C LEU A 165 -10.47 1.85 -15.78
N LEU A 166 -10.27 0.62 -15.33
CA LEU A 166 -10.30 0.26 -13.91
C LEU A 166 -8.88 0.03 -13.41
N ALA A 167 -8.42 0.89 -12.50
CA ALA A 167 -7.17 0.75 -11.78
C ALA A 167 -7.43 0.31 -10.33
N VAL A 168 -6.74 -0.73 -9.90
CA VAL A 168 -6.85 -1.29 -8.55
C VAL A 168 -5.50 -1.22 -7.84
N ASP A 169 -5.42 -0.47 -6.76
CA ASP A 169 -4.30 -0.56 -5.83
C ASP A 169 -4.45 -1.82 -4.97
N ASN A 170 -3.60 -2.81 -5.26
CA ASN A 170 -3.61 -4.14 -4.62
C ASN A 170 -2.52 -4.28 -3.54
N THR A 171 -2.01 -3.16 -3.04
CA THR A 171 -0.87 -3.13 -2.09
C THR A 171 -1.15 -3.91 -0.81
N PHE A 172 -2.37 -3.82 -0.26
CA PHE A 172 -2.72 -4.47 1.02
C PHE A 172 -2.94 -5.97 0.88
N ALA A 173 -3.51 -6.41 -0.23
CA ALA A 173 -3.77 -7.83 -0.48
C ALA A 173 -2.57 -8.55 -1.10
N SER A 174 -1.84 -7.90 -1.98
CA SER A 174 -0.80 -8.49 -2.83
C SER A 174 -1.31 -9.61 -3.76
N PRO A 175 -0.55 -10.04 -4.78
CA PRO A 175 -0.96 -11.14 -5.66
C PRO A 175 -1.03 -12.51 -4.94
N ALA A 176 -0.53 -12.59 -3.71
CA ALA A 176 -0.68 -13.79 -2.90
C ALA A 176 -2.13 -14.04 -2.45
N LEU A 177 -2.88 -12.97 -2.20
CA LEU A 177 -4.27 -13.04 -1.75
C LEU A 177 -5.27 -12.71 -2.85
N GLN A 178 -5.05 -11.67 -3.65
CA GLN A 178 -6.02 -11.13 -4.59
C GLN A 178 -5.38 -10.85 -5.94
N LYS A 179 -6.08 -11.16 -7.04
CA LYS A 179 -5.61 -10.93 -8.41
C LYS A 179 -6.64 -10.10 -9.19
N PRO A 180 -6.58 -8.76 -9.10
CA PRO A 180 -7.58 -7.88 -9.71
C PRO A 180 -7.72 -8.03 -11.22
N ILE A 181 -6.65 -8.36 -11.96
CA ILE A 181 -6.74 -8.63 -13.42
C ILE A 181 -7.76 -9.74 -13.71
N SER A 182 -7.73 -10.83 -12.95
CA SER A 182 -8.67 -11.95 -13.12
C SER A 182 -10.10 -11.58 -12.78
N LEU A 183 -10.31 -10.51 -11.99
CA LEU A 183 -11.61 -9.97 -11.61
C LEU A 183 -12.06 -8.82 -12.54
N GLY A 184 -11.28 -8.52 -13.59
CA GLY A 184 -11.64 -7.58 -14.64
C GLY A 184 -11.01 -6.20 -14.58
N ALA A 185 -10.03 -5.97 -13.69
CA ALA A 185 -9.23 -4.75 -13.69
C ALA A 185 -8.37 -4.62 -14.95
N ASP A 186 -8.14 -3.39 -15.40
CA ASP A 186 -7.26 -3.08 -16.52
C ASP A 186 -5.82 -2.83 -16.06
N LEU A 187 -5.68 -2.25 -14.85
CA LEU A 187 -4.42 -1.87 -14.23
C LEU A 187 -4.41 -2.33 -12.77
N VAL A 188 -3.29 -2.89 -12.34
CA VAL A 188 -3.03 -3.18 -10.93
C VAL A 188 -1.79 -2.42 -10.49
N ILE A 189 -1.90 -1.75 -9.36
CA ILE A 189 -0.82 -0.95 -8.79
C ILE A 189 -0.36 -1.58 -7.47
N HIS A 190 0.94 -1.53 -7.22
CA HIS A 190 1.52 -1.89 -5.95
C HIS A 190 2.55 -0.86 -5.47
N SER A 191 2.50 -0.55 -4.20
CA SER A 191 3.71 -0.14 -3.50
C SER A 191 4.54 -1.40 -3.19
N GLY A 192 5.60 -1.64 -3.96
CA GLY A 192 6.53 -2.74 -3.71
C GLY A 192 7.26 -2.62 -2.38
N THR A 193 7.31 -1.43 -1.82
CA THR A 193 7.83 -1.09 -0.48
C THR A 193 7.17 -1.89 0.65
N LYS A 194 5.94 -2.38 0.45
CA LYS A 194 5.11 -3.02 1.47
C LYS A 194 5.33 -4.54 1.48
N TYR A 195 4.26 -5.34 1.42
CA TYR A 195 4.35 -6.80 1.50
C TYR A 195 5.24 -7.46 0.45
N LEU A 196 5.33 -6.89 -0.77
CA LEU A 196 6.17 -7.46 -1.81
C LEU A 196 7.66 -7.44 -1.41
N GLY A 197 8.18 -6.30 -0.98
CA GLY A 197 9.52 -6.20 -0.40
C GLY A 197 9.61 -6.89 0.96
N GLY A 198 8.74 -6.50 1.88
CA GLY A 198 8.49 -7.18 3.16
C GLY A 198 9.57 -7.05 4.22
N HIS A 199 10.68 -6.33 3.96
CA HIS A 199 11.83 -6.24 4.87
C HIS A 199 12.15 -4.80 5.31
N SER A 200 11.34 -3.81 4.87
CA SER A 200 11.50 -2.38 5.21
C SER A 200 12.83 -1.77 4.78
N ASP A 201 13.42 -2.26 3.71
CA ASP A 201 14.78 -1.97 3.23
C ASP A 201 14.82 -1.39 1.81
N LEU A 202 13.67 -1.24 1.15
CA LEU A 202 13.56 -0.67 -0.20
C LEU A 202 12.31 0.19 -0.40
N ILE A 203 12.34 1.05 -1.40
CA ILE A 203 11.18 1.78 -1.92
C ILE A 203 11.01 1.41 -3.38
N ALA A 204 9.81 0.93 -3.75
CA ALA A 204 9.48 0.54 -5.11
C ALA A 204 7.99 0.73 -5.41
N GLY A 205 7.68 0.88 -6.69
CA GLY A 205 6.32 0.84 -7.22
C GLY A 205 6.23 -0.10 -8.41
N LEU A 206 5.06 -0.68 -8.61
CA LEU A 206 4.81 -1.59 -9.72
C LEU A 206 3.46 -1.28 -10.34
N VAL A 207 3.38 -1.35 -11.67
CA VAL A 207 2.13 -1.35 -12.42
C VAL A 207 2.08 -2.63 -13.23
N VAL A 208 0.95 -3.33 -13.18
CA VAL A 208 0.67 -4.47 -14.06
C VAL A 208 -0.52 -4.12 -14.93
N THR A 209 -0.42 -4.37 -16.22
CA THR A 209 -1.50 -4.15 -17.19
C THR A 209 -2.04 -5.46 -17.71
N LYS A 210 -3.32 -5.47 -18.04
CA LYS A 210 -3.98 -6.68 -18.53
C LYS A 210 -3.61 -7.02 -19.97
N ASP A 211 -3.29 -6.01 -20.78
CA ASP A 211 -3.00 -6.17 -22.21
C ASP A 211 -1.69 -5.46 -22.62
N LYS A 212 -1.24 -5.80 -23.84
CA LYS A 212 0.02 -5.31 -24.40
C LYS A 212 -0.02 -3.81 -24.68
N GLU A 213 -1.09 -3.30 -25.27
CA GLU A 213 -1.20 -1.90 -25.70
C GLU A 213 -1.08 -0.95 -24.50
N LEU A 214 -1.81 -1.26 -23.43
CA LEU A 214 -1.74 -0.50 -22.19
C LEU A 214 -0.36 -0.62 -21.54
N GLY A 215 0.25 -1.81 -21.62
CA GLY A 215 1.62 -2.07 -21.17
C GLY A 215 2.66 -1.21 -21.87
N GLU A 216 2.59 -1.10 -23.18
CA GLU A 216 3.48 -0.25 -24.00
C GLU A 216 3.35 1.23 -23.63
N LYS A 217 2.12 1.72 -23.39
CA LYS A 217 1.88 3.10 -22.92
C LYS A 217 2.53 3.35 -21.56
N ILE A 218 2.35 2.46 -20.59
CA ILE A 218 2.94 2.60 -19.26
C ILE A 218 4.47 2.51 -19.33
N LYS A 219 5.02 1.60 -20.15
CA LYS A 219 6.46 1.48 -20.34
C LYS A 219 7.06 2.72 -21.00
N PHE A 220 6.39 3.29 -21.98
CA PHE A 220 6.77 4.56 -22.59
C PHE A 220 6.80 5.68 -21.55
N LEU A 221 5.77 5.80 -20.72
CA LEU A 221 5.68 6.82 -19.66
C LEU A 221 6.77 6.64 -18.59
N GLN A 222 7.09 5.39 -18.21
CA GLN A 222 8.22 5.09 -17.32
C GLN A 222 9.54 5.62 -17.90
N ASN A 223 9.82 5.25 -19.14
CA ASN A 223 11.08 5.62 -19.82
C ASN A 223 11.19 7.14 -20.05
N ALA A 224 10.10 7.77 -20.53
CA ALA A 224 10.05 9.20 -20.82
C ALA A 224 10.21 10.07 -19.55
N SER A 225 9.58 9.67 -18.44
CA SER A 225 9.70 10.39 -17.16
C SER A 225 10.95 9.99 -16.37
N GLY A 226 11.61 8.89 -16.71
CA GLY A 226 12.81 8.42 -16.01
C GLY A 226 12.55 7.80 -14.62
N ALA A 227 11.29 7.51 -14.27
CA ALA A 227 10.89 7.04 -12.95
C ALA A 227 11.16 5.53 -12.73
N ILE A 228 12.30 5.04 -13.17
CA ILE A 228 12.70 3.63 -13.13
C ILE A 228 13.10 3.16 -11.74
N LEU A 229 12.94 1.87 -11.47
CA LEU A 229 13.55 1.22 -10.32
C LEU A 229 15.00 0.82 -10.62
N SER A 230 15.88 0.96 -9.62
CA SER A 230 17.30 0.57 -9.75
C SER A 230 17.46 -0.95 -9.90
N PRO A 231 18.57 -1.44 -10.48
CA PRO A 231 18.86 -2.87 -10.54
C PRO A 231 18.97 -3.51 -9.15
N PHE A 232 19.60 -2.83 -8.20
CA PHE A 232 19.79 -3.33 -6.85
C PHE A 232 18.45 -3.45 -6.10
N ASP A 233 17.60 -2.42 -6.14
CA ASP A 233 16.27 -2.47 -5.52
C ASP A 233 15.36 -3.48 -6.23
N SER A 234 15.52 -3.66 -7.55
CA SER A 234 14.82 -4.71 -8.29
C SER A 234 15.18 -6.10 -7.78
N TRP A 235 16.46 -6.34 -7.53
CA TRP A 235 16.95 -7.59 -6.98
C TRP A 235 16.46 -7.84 -5.55
N LEU A 236 16.51 -6.83 -4.66
CA LEU A 236 15.96 -6.91 -3.31
C LEU A 236 14.46 -7.24 -3.34
N LEU A 237 13.71 -6.61 -4.25
CA LEU A 237 12.28 -6.84 -4.39
C LEU A 237 11.98 -8.26 -4.89
N ILE A 238 12.73 -8.78 -5.88
CA ILE A 238 12.63 -10.18 -6.32
C ILE A 238 12.81 -11.11 -5.12
N ARG A 239 13.87 -10.91 -4.35
CA ARG A 239 14.18 -11.70 -3.16
C ARG A 239 13.07 -11.61 -2.09
N GLY A 240 12.48 -10.45 -1.90
CA GLY A 240 11.31 -10.27 -1.03
C GLY A 240 10.09 -11.07 -1.51
N ILE A 241 9.84 -11.07 -2.81
CA ILE A 241 8.72 -11.76 -3.42
C ILE A 241 8.84 -13.29 -3.25
N GLU A 242 10.02 -13.88 -3.28
CA GLU A 242 10.23 -15.33 -3.13
C GLU A 242 9.62 -15.89 -1.84
N THR A 243 9.57 -15.11 -0.77
CA THR A 243 9.00 -15.53 0.52
C THR A 243 7.61 -14.94 0.80
N LEU A 244 7.03 -14.20 -0.14
CA LEU A 244 5.78 -13.47 0.04
C LEU A 244 4.65 -14.35 0.62
N HIS A 245 4.44 -15.53 0.07
CA HIS A 245 3.34 -16.41 0.46
C HIS A 245 3.47 -16.95 1.91
N LEU A 246 4.70 -17.17 2.39
CA LEU A 246 4.96 -17.59 3.77
C LEU A 246 4.67 -16.43 4.72
N ARG A 247 5.17 -15.24 4.39
CA ARG A 247 4.99 -14.05 5.20
C ARG A 247 3.51 -13.65 5.29
N ILE A 248 2.80 -13.60 4.16
CA ILE A 248 1.37 -13.25 4.11
C ILE A 248 0.53 -14.24 4.94
N ARG A 249 0.86 -15.53 4.91
CA ARG A 249 0.17 -16.54 5.73
C ARG A 249 0.34 -16.27 7.22
N GLN A 250 1.57 -15.96 7.68
CA GLN A 250 1.83 -15.66 9.08
C GLN A 250 1.21 -14.33 9.49
N HIS A 251 1.38 -13.27 8.69
CA HIS A 251 0.73 -11.98 8.94
C HIS A 251 -0.79 -12.14 9.12
N GLY A 252 -1.43 -12.92 8.23
CA GLY A 252 -2.88 -13.15 8.28
C GLY A 252 -3.33 -14.00 9.49
N ALA A 253 -2.51 -14.96 9.93
CA ALA A 253 -2.79 -15.75 11.12
C ALA A 253 -2.77 -14.88 12.39
N SER A 254 -1.70 -14.09 12.57
CA SER A 254 -1.55 -13.18 13.71
C SER A 254 -2.63 -12.07 13.68
N ALA A 255 -2.92 -11.49 12.51
CA ALA A 255 -3.95 -10.46 12.37
C ALA A 255 -5.34 -10.96 12.76
N ARG A 256 -5.68 -12.20 12.42
CA ARG A 256 -6.97 -12.81 12.81
C ARG A 256 -7.09 -12.97 14.33
N ALA A 257 -6.03 -13.47 14.99
CA ALA A 257 -6.01 -13.61 16.44
C ALA A 257 -6.12 -12.25 17.14
N ILE A 258 -5.37 -11.26 16.66
CA ILE A 258 -5.41 -9.88 17.16
C ILE A 258 -6.79 -9.26 16.96
N ALA A 259 -7.41 -9.41 15.80
CA ALA A 259 -8.75 -8.87 15.56
C ALA A 259 -9.79 -9.47 16.51
N ALA A 260 -9.76 -10.79 16.72
CA ALA A 260 -10.65 -11.47 17.67
C ALA A 260 -10.43 -11.03 19.13
N PHE A 261 -9.18 -10.80 19.53
CA PHE A 261 -8.84 -10.26 20.85
C PHE A 261 -9.38 -8.84 21.01
N LEU A 262 -9.18 -7.97 20.03
CA LEU A 262 -9.60 -6.58 20.08
C LEU A 262 -11.13 -6.42 20.12
N GLU A 263 -11.89 -7.28 19.43
CA GLU A 263 -13.37 -7.26 19.48
C GLU A 263 -13.91 -7.47 20.90
N GLN A 264 -13.19 -8.18 21.75
CA GLN A 264 -13.60 -8.50 23.11
C GLN A 264 -13.04 -7.54 24.16
N HIS A 265 -12.08 -6.68 23.79
CA HIS A 265 -11.40 -5.84 24.77
C HIS A 265 -12.24 -4.62 25.16
N PRO A 266 -12.43 -4.34 26.49
CA PRO A 266 -13.32 -3.27 26.98
C PRO A 266 -12.93 -1.86 26.55
N ALA A 267 -11.66 -1.57 26.25
CA ALA A 267 -11.20 -0.26 25.76
C ALA A 267 -11.49 -0.03 24.27
N VAL A 268 -11.81 -1.09 23.51
CA VAL A 268 -12.03 -1.03 22.06
C VAL A 268 -13.50 -0.76 21.76
N ASN A 269 -13.77 0.14 20.81
CA ASN A 269 -15.11 0.46 20.35
C ASN A 269 -15.48 -0.35 19.10
N LYS A 270 -14.60 -0.36 18.07
CA LYS A 270 -14.87 -1.04 16.80
C LYS A 270 -13.57 -1.56 16.21
N VAL A 271 -13.62 -2.76 15.63
CA VAL A 271 -12.53 -3.37 14.89
C VAL A 271 -12.87 -3.40 13.40
N PHE A 272 -11.88 -3.05 12.56
CA PHE A 272 -11.93 -3.13 11.11
C PHE A 272 -10.97 -4.22 10.67
N TYR A 273 -11.48 -5.36 10.28
CA TYR A 273 -10.71 -6.48 9.72
C TYR A 273 -11.63 -7.34 8.85
N PRO A 274 -11.36 -7.46 7.54
CA PRO A 274 -12.25 -8.18 6.64
C PRO A 274 -12.45 -9.67 6.98
N GLY A 275 -11.55 -10.24 7.79
CA GLY A 275 -11.65 -11.62 8.27
C GLY A 275 -12.65 -11.85 9.39
N LEU A 276 -13.23 -10.80 9.98
CA LEU A 276 -14.31 -10.90 10.96
C LEU A 276 -15.66 -11.00 10.24
N PRO A 277 -16.54 -11.95 10.62
CA PRO A 277 -17.90 -12.02 10.05
C PRO A 277 -18.73 -10.74 10.24
N THR A 278 -18.41 -9.94 11.26
CA THR A 278 -19.03 -8.65 11.57
C THR A 278 -18.61 -7.52 10.61
N HIS A 279 -17.57 -7.72 9.81
CA HIS A 279 -17.10 -6.71 8.85
C HIS A 279 -18.05 -6.62 7.65
N PRO A 280 -18.52 -5.41 7.26
CA PRO A 280 -19.51 -5.24 6.18
C PRO A 280 -19.11 -5.85 4.83
N GLY A 281 -17.79 -5.90 4.55
CA GLY A 281 -17.24 -6.46 3.30
C GLY A 281 -16.75 -7.91 3.41
N HIS A 282 -17.06 -8.64 4.50
CA HIS A 282 -16.55 -9.99 4.74
C HIS A 282 -16.81 -10.95 3.59
N ASP A 283 -18.06 -11.06 3.14
CA ASP A 283 -18.46 -12.00 2.10
C ASP A 283 -17.81 -11.68 0.74
N ILE A 284 -17.66 -10.39 0.43
CA ILE A 284 -16.98 -9.94 -0.78
C ILE A 284 -15.50 -10.31 -0.70
N ALA A 285 -14.84 -10.01 0.44
CA ALA A 285 -13.45 -10.36 0.66
C ALA A 285 -13.20 -11.87 0.59
N ALA A 286 -14.06 -12.68 1.21
CA ALA A 286 -13.97 -14.14 1.18
C ALA A 286 -14.14 -14.72 -0.23
N ARG A 287 -14.94 -14.07 -1.09
CA ARG A 287 -15.17 -14.51 -2.48
C ARG A 287 -14.00 -14.13 -3.40
N GLN A 288 -13.48 -12.90 -3.29
CA GLN A 288 -12.49 -12.36 -4.24
C GLN A 288 -11.03 -12.52 -3.79
N SER A 289 -10.78 -12.94 -2.53
CA SER A 289 -9.44 -13.06 -1.95
C SER A 289 -9.24 -14.41 -1.28
N LYS A 290 -7.99 -14.90 -1.26
CA LYS A 290 -7.59 -16.16 -0.59
C LYS A 290 -7.32 -15.99 0.91
N GLY A 291 -7.57 -14.82 1.47
CA GLY A 291 -7.37 -14.48 2.87
C GLY A 291 -7.57 -12.98 3.09
N PHE A 292 -7.37 -12.51 4.31
CA PHE A 292 -7.82 -11.20 4.74
C PHE A 292 -6.67 -10.23 5.08
N GLY A 293 -5.42 -10.66 4.84
CA GLY A 293 -4.22 -9.82 5.05
C GLY A 293 -3.80 -9.67 6.51
N GLY A 294 -2.75 -8.87 6.71
CA GLY A 294 -2.09 -8.66 8.00
C GLY A 294 -2.30 -7.26 8.60
N ILE A 295 -3.28 -6.50 8.13
CA ILE A 295 -3.62 -5.18 8.67
C ILE A 295 -4.90 -5.28 9.49
N VAL A 296 -4.86 -4.72 10.71
CA VAL A 296 -6.02 -4.57 11.57
C VAL A 296 -6.12 -3.11 11.98
N SER A 297 -7.29 -2.51 11.84
CA SER A 297 -7.54 -1.18 12.37
C SER A 297 -8.63 -1.24 13.42
N PHE A 298 -8.58 -0.35 14.40
CA PHE A 298 -9.62 -0.27 15.43
C PHE A 298 -9.74 1.14 16.00
N THR A 299 -10.87 1.44 16.62
CA THR A 299 -11.10 2.67 17.36
C THR A 299 -11.22 2.37 18.85
N LEU A 300 -10.79 3.32 19.67
CA LEU A 300 -10.97 3.26 21.12
C LEU A 300 -12.36 3.76 21.51
N LYS A 301 -12.86 3.36 22.69
CA LYS A 301 -14.09 3.94 23.29
C LYS A 301 -13.93 5.41 23.61
N ASP A 302 -12.75 5.81 24.10
CA ASP A 302 -12.36 7.21 24.20
C ASP A 302 -11.88 7.66 22.80
N ASP A 303 -12.80 8.25 22.01
CA ASP A 303 -12.52 8.70 20.65
C ASP A 303 -11.76 10.04 20.62
N THR A 304 -10.59 10.06 21.27
CA THR A 304 -9.69 11.22 21.31
C THR A 304 -8.32 10.90 20.72
N GLN A 305 -7.66 11.93 20.17
CA GLN A 305 -6.27 11.81 19.73
C GLN A 305 -5.32 11.59 20.91
N ALA A 306 -5.68 12.03 22.11
CA ALA A 306 -4.89 11.83 23.33
C ALA A 306 -4.85 10.33 23.68
N ALA A 307 -6.01 9.67 23.77
CA ALA A 307 -6.10 8.23 24.01
C ALA A 307 -5.35 7.41 22.97
N ALA A 308 -5.51 7.77 21.68
CA ALA A 308 -4.75 7.12 20.61
C ALA A 308 -3.23 7.29 20.77
N LYS A 309 -2.77 8.50 21.12
CA LYS A 309 -1.34 8.79 21.36
C LYS A 309 -0.82 7.97 22.55
N ASP A 310 -1.56 7.92 23.65
CA ASP A 310 -1.18 7.14 24.82
C ASP A 310 -1.04 5.66 24.48
N PHE A 311 -1.97 5.10 23.70
CA PHE A 311 -1.88 3.72 23.25
C PHE A 311 -0.64 3.46 22.39
N VAL A 312 -0.46 4.22 21.28
CA VAL A 312 0.62 3.94 20.32
C VAL A 312 2.02 4.17 20.91
N THR A 313 2.12 4.91 22.02
CA THR A 313 3.38 5.10 22.75
C THR A 313 3.58 4.10 23.88
N SER A 314 2.56 3.28 24.20
CA SER A 314 2.61 2.26 25.25
C SER A 314 2.93 0.86 24.73
N THR A 315 2.88 0.65 23.40
CA THR A 315 3.28 -0.62 22.79
C THR A 315 4.79 -0.79 22.78
N GLU A 316 5.26 -2.01 23.02
CA GLU A 316 6.68 -2.34 23.12
C GLU A 316 7.19 -3.08 21.86
N LEU A 317 6.42 -4.02 21.32
CA LEU A 317 6.76 -4.77 20.11
C LEU A 317 6.25 -4.04 18.85
N PHE A 318 4.99 -3.57 18.87
CA PHE A 318 4.49 -2.74 17.79
C PHE A 318 5.18 -1.38 17.80
N LYS A 319 6.07 -1.17 16.84
CA LYS A 319 6.81 0.10 16.74
C LYS A 319 5.98 1.19 16.08
N LEU A 320 5.92 2.36 16.71
CA LEU A 320 5.28 3.55 16.13
C LEU A 320 6.10 4.04 14.93
N ALA A 321 5.61 3.77 13.73
CA ALA A 321 6.29 4.13 12.50
C ALA A 321 5.34 4.26 11.31
N GLU A 322 5.76 4.99 10.30
CA GLU A 322 5.14 4.98 8.97
C GLU A 322 5.40 3.65 8.27
N SER A 323 4.60 3.34 7.25
CA SER A 323 4.67 2.13 6.44
C SER A 323 3.86 0.95 7.03
N LEU A 324 4.03 -0.23 6.43
CA LEU A 324 3.34 -1.48 6.79
C LEU A 324 3.92 -2.66 6.01
N GLY A 325 3.51 -3.88 6.37
CA GLY A 325 3.78 -5.08 5.58
C GLY A 325 5.19 -5.63 5.69
N GLY A 326 6.01 -5.08 6.61
CA GLY A 326 7.33 -5.61 6.94
C GLY A 326 7.27 -6.77 7.93
N ILE A 327 8.42 -7.40 8.16
CA ILE A 327 8.58 -8.52 9.10
C ILE A 327 8.41 -8.11 10.57
N LYS A 328 8.56 -6.81 10.88
CA LYS A 328 8.34 -6.24 12.23
C LYS A 328 6.96 -5.62 12.32
N SER A 329 6.30 -5.83 13.46
CA SER A 329 5.00 -5.23 13.75
C SER A 329 5.10 -3.71 13.91
N LEU A 330 4.18 -3.00 13.24
CA LEU A 330 4.11 -1.54 13.27
C LEU A 330 2.74 -1.09 13.75
N VAL A 331 2.71 0.01 14.50
CA VAL A 331 1.51 0.74 14.87
C VAL A 331 1.56 2.15 14.30
N SER A 332 0.43 2.66 13.88
CA SER A 332 0.31 4.05 13.43
C SER A 332 -1.03 4.67 13.86
N HIS A 333 -1.03 5.99 14.00
CA HIS A 333 -2.22 6.81 14.23
C HIS A 333 -2.53 7.58 12.94
N PRO A 334 -3.43 7.08 12.07
CA PRO A 334 -3.67 7.67 10.75
C PRO A 334 -4.00 9.16 10.79
N ALA A 335 -4.79 9.60 11.76
CA ALA A 335 -5.23 11.00 11.86
C ALA A 335 -4.07 12.01 11.97
N THR A 336 -2.96 11.65 12.62
CA THR A 336 -1.80 12.54 12.81
C THR A 336 -0.58 12.16 11.95
N MET A 337 -0.62 10.99 11.28
CA MET A 337 0.47 10.47 10.47
C MET A 337 0.08 10.40 8.99
N THR A 338 -0.37 9.26 8.52
CA THR A 338 -0.59 8.96 7.08
C THR A 338 -1.66 9.84 6.43
N HIS A 339 -2.67 10.31 7.17
CA HIS A 339 -3.83 11.08 6.68
C HIS A 339 -3.86 12.53 7.21
N LYS A 340 -2.78 13.01 7.82
CA LYS A 340 -2.72 14.36 8.41
C LYS A 340 -2.94 15.50 7.40
N THR A 341 -2.70 15.24 6.12
CA THR A 341 -2.91 16.22 5.02
C THR A 341 -4.34 16.28 4.54
N ILE A 342 -5.20 15.32 4.93
CA ILE A 342 -6.62 15.31 4.61
C ILE A 342 -7.36 16.15 5.67
N PRO A 343 -8.21 17.12 5.27
CA PRO A 343 -9.00 17.90 6.21
C PRO A 343 -9.82 17.01 7.16
N SER A 344 -9.87 17.38 8.45
CA SER A 344 -10.51 16.57 9.51
C SER A 344 -11.94 16.17 9.17
N GLU A 345 -12.73 17.08 8.61
CA GLU A 345 -14.11 16.80 8.20
C GLU A 345 -14.19 15.71 7.11
N LYS A 346 -13.36 15.81 6.07
CA LYS A 346 -13.28 14.80 5.01
C LYS A 346 -12.80 13.46 5.56
N ARG A 347 -11.81 13.49 6.45
CA ARG A 347 -11.28 12.28 7.10
C ARG A 347 -12.36 11.57 7.92
N LYS A 348 -13.08 12.30 8.76
CA LYS A 348 -14.20 11.75 9.57
C LYS A 348 -15.34 11.24 8.69
N ALA A 349 -15.69 11.95 7.62
CA ALA A 349 -16.70 11.50 6.65
C ALA A 349 -16.33 10.19 5.96
N ALA A 350 -15.02 9.94 5.71
CA ALA A 350 -14.51 8.67 5.20
C ALA A 350 -14.44 7.55 6.26
N GLY A 351 -14.74 7.85 7.54
CA GLY A 351 -14.75 6.88 8.65
C GLY A 351 -13.45 6.82 9.47
N VAL A 352 -12.51 7.75 9.23
CA VAL A 352 -11.25 7.82 10.00
C VAL A 352 -11.49 8.69 11.25
N ALA A 353 -11.82 8.02 12.36
CA ALA A 353 -12.05 8.62 13.68
C ALA A 353 -10.75 9.20 14.29
N ASP A 354 -10.90 10.05 15.32
CA ASP A 354 -9.74 10.66 15.98
C ASP A 354 -8.94 9.63 16.81
N SER A 355 -9.56 8.54 17.27
CA SER A 355 -8.91 7.43 17.98
C SER A 355 -8.52 6.26 17.07
N LEU A 356 -8.66 6.36 15.76
CA LEU A 356 -8.37 5.24 14.87
C LEU A 356 -6.89 4.88 14.92
N ILE A 357 -6.61 3.62 15.20
CA ILE A 357 -5.28 3.01 15.23
C ILE A 357 -5.20 1.97 14.14
N ARG A 358 -4.09 1.90 13.43
CA ARG A 358 -3.81 0.86 12.44
C ARG A 358 -2.59 0.05 12.89
N LEU A 359 -2.79 -1.26 12.97
CA LEU A 359 -1.74 -2.26 13.21
C LEU A 359 -1.35 -2.92 11.88
N SER A 360 -0.05 -3.04 11.66
CA SER A 360 0.53 -3.90 10.64
C SER A 360 1.23 -5.03 11.35
N THR A 361 0.64 -6.23 11.38
CA THR A 361 1.22 -7.38 12.05
C THR A 361 2.50 -7.84 11.33
N GLY A 362 3.52 -8.15 12.10
CA GLY A 362 4.78 -8.70 11.63
C GLY A 362 4.80 -10.24 11.64
N LEU A 363 5.98 -10.80 11.85
CA LEU A 363 6.23 -12.25 11.90
C LEU A 363 6.60 -12.73 13.30
N GLU A 364 6.50 -11.87 14.31
CA GLU A 364 6.71 -12.21 15.71
C GLU A 364 5.72 -13.28 16.17
N ASP A 365 5.99 -13.94 17.28
CA ASP A 365 5.07 -14.90 17.87
C ASP A 365 3.75 -14.20 18.23
N THR A 366 2.65 -14.84 17.86
CA THR A 366 1.30 -14.20 17.98
C THR A 366 0.95 -13.90 19.43
N GLU A 367 1.33 -14.77 20.34
CA GLU A 367 1.10 -14.64 21.79
C GLU A 367 1.81 -13.39 22.35
N ASP A 368 3.03 -13.13 21.92
CA ASP A 368 3.80 -11.95 22.34
C ASP A 368 3.13 -10.66 21.83
N LEU A 369 2.64 -10.68 20.58
CA LEU A 369 1.90 -9.55 20.02
C LEU A 369 0.60 -9.29 20.77
N LEU A 370 -0.13 -10.32 21.17
CA LEU A 370 -1.35 -10.21 21.96
C LEU A 370 -1.07 -9.63 23.35
N GLU A 371 0.03 -10.06 23.99
CA GLU A 371 0.43 -9.52 25.30
C GLU A 371 0.83 -8.06 25.24
N ASP A 372 1.58 -7.67 24.18
CA ASP A 372 1.94 -6.25 23.97
C ASP A 372 0.70 -5.36 23.81
N LEU A 373 -0.29 -5.82 23.05
CA LEU A 373 -1.55 -5.08 22.89
C LEU A 373 -2.36 -5.04 24.19
N ARG A 374 -2.41 -6.14 24.95
CA ARG A 374 -3.13 -6.23 26.23
C ARG A 374 -2.59 -5.21 27.21
N GLN A 375 -1.28 -5.25 27.47
CA GLN A 375 -0.66 -4.35 28.44
C GLN A 375 -0.84 -2.87 28.05
N ALA A 376 -0.81 -2.54 26.75
CA ALA A 376 -1.01 -1.17 26.27
C ALA A 376 -2.46 -0.70 26.43
N LEU A 377 -3.44 -1.58 26.19
CA LEU A 377 -4.87 -1.27 26.36
C LEU A 377 -5.28 -1.22 27.83
N ASP A 378 -4.75 -2.10 28.68
CA ASP A 378 -5.03 -2.11 30.12
C ASP A 378 -4.52 -0.83 30.80
N LYS A 379 -3.33 -0.34 30.41
CA LYS A 379 -2.81 0.97 30.86
C LYS A 379 -3.77 2.12 30.55
N LEU A 380 -4.48 2.10 29.42
CA LEU A 380 -5.50 3.11 29.12
C LEU A 380 -6.69 3.04 30.07
N LEU A 381 -7.17 1.84 30.37
CA LEU A 381 -8.29 1.63 31.32
C LEU A 381 -7.92 2.09 32.72
N ASP A 382 -6.71 1.80 33.19
CA ASP A 382 -6.22 2.22 34.50
C ASP A 382 -6.14 3.75 34.61
N LYS A 383 -5.67 4.43 33.57
CA LYS A 383 -5.65 5.91 33.52
C LYS A 383 -7.06 6.50 33.58
N GLN A 384 -8.02 5.89 32.90
CA GLN A 384 -9.43 6.34 32.95
C GLN A 384 -10.08 6.13 34.32
N ASN A 385 -9.76 5.01 35.00
CA ASN A 385 -10.32 4.66 36.30
C ASN A 385 -9.72 5.45 37.45
N THR A 386 -8.44 5.87 37.36
CA THR A 386 -7.75 6.58 38.42
C THR A 386 -8.02 8.09 38.47
N GLY A 387 -8.72 8.62 37.45
CA GLY A 387 -9.19 10.02 37.46
C GLY A 387 -8.09 11.06 37.65
N THR A 388 -6.85 10.75 37.24
CA THR A 388 -5.71 11.67 37.43
C THR A 388 -5.70 12.70 36.33
N PRO A 389 -6.02 13.99 36.60
CA PRO A 389 -5.82 15.03 35.60
C PRO A 389 -4.32 15.38 35.56
N GLU A 390 -3.56 14.72 34.69
CA GLU A 390 -2.30 15.27 34.21
C GLU A 390 -2.60 16.46 33.29
N GLY A 391 -2.94 17.60 33.92
CA GLY A 391 -3.31 18.82 33.23
C GLY A 391 -3.20 20.06 34.08
N ARG A 392 -2.30 20.06 35.08
CA ARG A 392 -1.76 21.32 35.63
C ARG A 392 -0.29 21.42 35.26
N ALA A 393 -0.04 22.15 34.18
CA ALA A 393 1.29 22.65 33.87
C ALA A 393 1.83 23.42 35.08
N VAL A 394 2.74 22.82 35.80
CA VAL A 394 3.68 23.56 36.63
C VAL A 394 4.63 24.25 35.65
N GLN A 395 4.51 25.55 35.51
CA GLN A 395 5.51 26.35 34.81
C GLN A 395 6.84 26.15 35.55
N PRO A 396 7.90 25.68 34.90
CA PRO A 396 9.21 25.75 35.51
C PRO A 396 9.69 27.19 35.43
N GLU A 397 9.92 27.79 36.59
CA GLU A 397 10.68 29.05 36.76
C GLU A 397 12.01 28.95 35.98
N GLY A 398 12.36 30.08 35.39
CA GLY A 398 13.43 30.28 34.44
C GLY A 398 14.77 29.64 34.79
N ARG A 399 15.26 28.80 33.88
CA ARG A 399 16.68 28.57 33.69
C ARG A 399 17.11 29.08 32.31
N ALA A 400 18.06 30.04 32.39
CA ALA A 400 18.69 30.70 31.25
C ALA A 400 19.21 29.69 30.22
N LYS A 401 18.88 29.93 28.94
CA LYS A 401 19.42 29.22 27.79
C LYS A 401 20.90 29.50 27.63
N GLN A 402 21.76 28.49 27.72
CA GLN A 402 23.11 28.55 27.16
C GLN A 402 23.03 28.34 25.64
N PRO A 403 23.84 29.07 24.87
CA PRO A 403 23.80 28.98 23.40
C PRO A 403 24.47 27.71 22.88
N VAL A 404 23.76 26.96 22.04
CA VAL A 404 24.32 25.83 21.31
C VAL A 404 25.18 26.36 20.16
N VAL A 405 26.46 26.04 20.23
CA VAL A 405 27.43 26.32 19.15
C VAL A 405 27.11 25.43 17.95
N LYS A 406 26.73 26.04 16.82
CA LYS A 406 26.64 25.36 15.52
C LYS A 406 28.05 25.12 15.01
N ALA A 407 28.46 23.87 14.89
CA ALA A 407 29.62 23.50 14.10
C ALA A 407 29.25 23.59 12.60
N ALA A 408 29.90 24.51 11.90
CA ALA A 408 29.88 24.58 10.46
C ALA A 408 30.76 23.46 9.92
N VAL A 409 30.23 22.62 9.05
CA VAL A 409 31.01 21.76 8.18
C VAL A 409 31.00 22.41 6.80
N SER A 410 32.15 22.93 6.42
CA SER A 410 32.47 23.38 5.07
C SER A 410 33.12 22.22 4.30
N ALA A 411 32.64 21.96 3.14
CA ALA A 411 33.13 21.47 1.88
C ALA A 411 32.23 20.42 1.23
#